data_4b68e0c64584e89631bce76108d64826
#
_entry.id   4b68e0c64584e89631bce76108d64826
#
_cell.length_a   1.000
_cell.length_b   1.000
_cell.length_c   1.000
_cell.angle_alpha   90.00
_cell.angle_beta   90.00
_cell.angle_gamma   90.00
#
_symmetry.space_group_name_H-M   'P 1'
#
loop_
_entity.id
_entity.type
_entity.pdbx_description
1 polymer ?
#
loop_
_entity_poly.entity_id
_entity_poly.type
_entity_poly.pdbx_seq_one_letter_code
_entity_poly.pdbx_strand_id
1 'polypeptide(L)'
;MARPYRGARVRARVLIRPKAGILDPQGVAVERALPALGFDEVSNVHIGRLVELDVEDPAQLEPMCEKLLANPLIEDYEVQLLDLSG
;
A
#
# COMPACT_ATOMS: atom_id res chain seq x y z
N MET A 1 19.72 -2.34 -19.82
CA MET A 1 19.45 -1.70 -21.04
C MET A 1 18.11 -0.99 -21.00
N ALA A 2 18.10 0.21 -21.41
CA ALA A 2 16.86 0.94 -21.41
C ALA A 2 15.99 0.45 -22.54
N ARG A 3 14.80 0.03 -22.24
CA ARG A 3 13.87 -0.32 -23.26
C ARG A 3 13.38 0.90 -23.95
N PRO A 4 13.27 0.86 -25.26
CA PRO A 4 12.59 1.94 -25.90
C PRO A 4 11.18 1.95 -25.38
N TYR A 5 10.78 3.08 -24.91
CA TYR A 5 9.52 3.20 -24.30
C TYR A 5 8.45 3.31 -25.32
N ARG A 6 7.52 2.44 -25.27
CA ARG A 6 6.47 2.46 -26.21
C ARG A 6 5.20 2.64 -25.52
N GLY A 7 4.42 3.49 -25.96
CA GLY A 7 3.17 3.73 -25.38
C GLY A 7 3.35 4.19 -23.96
N ALA A 8 2.35 4.10 -23.20
CA ALA A 8 2.33 4.69 -21.91
C ALA A 8 2.62 3.67 -20.87
N ARG A 9 3.68 3.83 -20.14
CA ARG A 9 3.79 3.22 -18.86
C ARG A 9 2.96 3.97 -17.89
N VAL A 10 2.29 3.26 -17.03
CA VAL A 10 1.44 3.85 -16.03
C VAL A 10 2.13 3.71 -14.68
N ARG A 11 2.27 4.81 -13.98
CA ARG A 11 2.74 4.78 -12.61
C ARG A 11 1.58 4.42 -11.72
N ALA A 12 1.76 3.42 -10.88
CA ALA A 12 0.72 2.95 -10.00
C ALA A 12 1.19 2.97 -8.56
N ARG A 13 0.25 3.13 -7.67
CA ARG A 13 0.48 3.09 -6.24
C ARG A 13 -0.53 2.13 -5.64
N VAL A 14 -0.05 1.17 -4.88
CA VAL A 14 -0.92 0.22 -4.19
C VAL A 14 -0.79 0.46 -2.70
N LEU A 15 -1.92 0.79 -2.09
CA LEU A 15 -1.99 1.01 -0.66
C LEU A 15 -2.54 -0.25 -0.02
N ILE A 16 -1.78 -0.84 0.89
CA ILE A 16 -2.11 -2.12 1.49
C ILE A 16 -2.25 -1.92 2.98
N ARG A 17 -3.38 -2.34 3.54
CA ARG A 17 -3.65 -2.15 4.95
C ARG A 17 -4.25 -3.42 5.55
N PRO A 18 -4.09 -3.63 6.86
CA PRO A 18 -4.73 -4.77 7.52
C PRO A 18 -6.25 -4.66 7.43
N LYS A 19 -6.91 -5.79 7.26
CA LYS A 19 -8.36 -5.81 7.33
C LYS A 19 -8.83 -5.47 8.74
N ALA A 20 -10.05 -4.95 8.82
CA ALA A 20 -10.66 -4.68 10.12
C ALA A 20 -10.70 -5.95 10.95
N GLY A 21 -10.37 -5.83 12.22
CA GLY A 21 -10.38 -6.96 13.13
C GLY A 21 -9.11 -7.81 13.13
N ILE A 22 -8.19 -7.56 12.21
CA ILE A 22 -6.91 -8.27 12.19
C ILE A 22 -5.96 -7.56 13.15
N LEU A 23 -5.22 -8.35 13.92
CA LEU A 23 -4.22 -7.80 14.82
C LEU A 23 -3.10 -7.16 14.01
N ASP A 24 -2.76 -5.95 14.37
CA ASP A 24 -1.70 -5.17 13.73
C ASP A 24 -0.64 -4.86 14.78
N PRO A 25 0.36 -5.73 14.95
CA PRO A 25 1.36 -5.51 16.01
C PRO A 25 2.12 -4.21 15.85
N GLN A 26 2.39 -3.78 14.62
CA GLN A 26 3.11 -2.53 14.40
C GLN A 26 2.26 -1.34 14.82
N GLY A 27 0.98 -1.34 14.46
CA GLY A 27 0.08 -0.27 14.85
C GLY A 27 -0.08 -0.20 16.36
N VAL A 28 -0.21 -1.34 17.00
CA VAL A 28 -0.32 -1.40 18.46
C VAL A 28 0.94 -0.85 19.12
N ALA A 29 2.10 -1.21 18.59
CA ALA A 29 3.37 -0.73 19.15
C ALA A 29 3.50 0.78 19.04
N VAL A 30 3.12 1.35 17.90
CA VAL A 30 3.15 2.79 17.73
C VAL A 30 2.17 3.47 18.69
N GLU A 31 0.97 2.93 18.77
CA GLU A 31 -0.05 3.52 19.62
C GLU A 31 0.39 3.54 21.09
N ARG A 32 1.05 2.48 21.53
CA ARG A 32 1.53 2.41 22.92
C ARG A 32 2.71 3.32 23.20
N ALA A 33 3.50 3.61 22.16
CA ALA A 33 4.69 4.45 22.33
C ALA A 33 4.38 5.95 22.34
N LEU A 34 3.30 6.36 21.68
CA LEU A 34 3.03 7.77 21.50
C LEU A 34 2.80 8.55 22.79
N PRO A 35 2.12 8.00 23.82
CA PRO A 35 1.94 8.78 25.05
C PRO A 35 3.24 9.16 25.73
N ALA A 36 4.28 8.32 25.65
CA ALA A 36 5.56 8.66 26.24
C ALA A 36 6.21 9.86 25.56
N LEU A 37 5.77 10.18 24.34
CA LEU A 37 6.27 11.33 23.60
C LEU A 37 5.36 12.53 23.70
N GLY A 38 4.32 12.48 24.51
CA GLY A 38 3.41 13.59 24.70
C GLY A 38 2.16 13.53 23.85
N PHE A 39 1.91 12.43 23.16
CA PHE A 39 0.75 12.32 22.28
C PHE A 39 -0.25 11.35 22.91
N ASP A 40 -1.10 11.86 23.78
CA ASP A 40 -1.99 11.01 24.57
C ASP A 40 -3.31 10.69 23.92
N GLU A 41 -3.70 11.45 22.92
CA GLU A 41 -5.05 11.31 22.36
C GLU A 41 -5.06 10.59 21.04
N VAL A 42 -4.14 9.69 20.84
CA VAL A 42 -4.05 8.90 19.62
C VAL A 42 -4.55 7.50 19.90
N SER A 43 -5.41 7.02 19.03
CA SER A 43 -5.95 5.67 19.16
C SER A 43 -6.17 5.08 17.77
N ASN A 44 -6.32 3.78 17.73
CA ASN A 44 -6.70 3.08 16.50
C ASN A 44 -5.66 3.25 15.40
N VAL A 45 -4.40 3.09 15.76
CA VAL A 45 -3.30 3.23 14.81
C VAL A 45 -3.14 1.94 14.03
N HIS A 46 -3.07 2.07 12.71
CA HIS A 46 -2.84 0.93 11.83
C HIS A 46 -1.69 1.26 10.89
N ILE A 47 -0.82 0.30 10.70
CA ILE A 47 0.35 0.44 9.84
C ILE A 47 0.14 -0.43 8.61
N GLY A 48 0.30 0.15 7.45
CA GLY A 48 0.18 -0.57 6.20
C GLY A 48 1.42 -0.41 5.35
N ARG A 49 1.28 -0.78 4.08
CA ARG A 49 2.42 -0.73 3.15
C ARG A 49 2.01 0.03 1.91
N LEU A 50 3.00 0.65 1.31
CA LEU A 50 2.84 1.33 0.04
C LEU A 50 3.78 0.69 -0.97
N VAL A 51 3.23 0.31 -2.12
CA VAL A 51 4.03 -0.18 -3.23
C VAL A 51 3.84 0.76 -4.40
N GLU A 52 4.92 1.24 -4.98
CA GLU A 52 4.88 2.08 -6.17
C GLU A 52 5.60 1.37 -7.29
N LEU A 53 4.99 1.35 -8.46
CA LEU A 53 5.57 0.63 -9.59
C LEU A 53 5.06 1.23 -10.90
N ASP A 54 5.83 0.98 -11.94
CA ASP A 54 5.42 1.33 -13.30
C ASP A 54 4.98 0.07 -14.00
N VAL A 55 3.85 0.12 -14.67
CA VAL A 55 3.35 -1.03 -15.41
C VAL A 55 2.96 -0.60 -16.82
N GLU A 56 3.07 -1.52 -17.74
CA GLU A 56 2.62 -1.26 -19.11
C GLU A 56 1.15 -1.54 -19.26
N ASP A 57 0.63 -2.50 -18.53
CA ASP A 57 -0.77 -2.87 -18.62
C ASP A 57 -1.39 -2.80 -17.21
N PRO A 58 -2.17 -1.76 -16.92
CA PRO A 58 -2.76 -1.64 -15.59
C PRO A 58 -3.68 -2.79 -15.21
N ALA A 59 -4.21 -3.54 -16.18
CA ALA A 59 -5.07 -4.68 -15.86
C ALA A 59 -4.31 -5.77 -15.12
N GLN A 60 -2.99 -5.74 -15.14
CA GLN A 60 -2.20 -6.73 -14.42
C GLN A 60 -2.06 -6.41 -12.94
N LEU A 61 -2.43 -5.23 -12.51
CA LEU A 61 -2.20 -4.83 -11.13
C LEU A 61 -2.99 -5.65 -10.13
N GLU A 62 -4.26 -5.93 -10.42
CA GLU A 62 -5.04 -6.74 -9.49
C GLU A 62 -4.49 -8.15 -9.34
N PRO A 63 -4.16 -8.86 -10.42
CA PRO A 63 -3.52 -10.15 -10.24
C PRO A 63 -2.20 -10.08 -9.46
N MET A 64 -1.41 -9.02 -9.66
CA MET A 64 -0.19 -8.87 -8.89
C MET A 64 -0.47 -8.73 -7.41
N CYS A 65 -1.48 -7.92 -7.05
CA CYS A 65 -1.84 -7.73 -5.66
C CYS A 65 -2.30 -9.04 -5.04
N GLU A 66 -3.16 -9.78 -5.76
CA GLU A 66 -3.71 -11.02 -5.24
C GLU A 66 -2.67 -12.11 -5.08
N LYS A 67 -1.67 -12.11 -5.96
CA LYS A 67 -0.71 -13.22 -5.97
C LYS A 67 0.53 -12.94 -5.16
N LEU A 68 0.88 -11.66 -4.96
CA LEU A 68 2.14 -11.36 -4.31
C LEU A 68 2.14 -10.13 -3.43
N LEU A 69 1.56 -9.01 -3.91
CA LEU A 69 1.78 -7.73 -3.24
C LEU A 69 1.02 -7.63 -1.93
N ALA A 70 -0.17 -8.21 -1.86
CA ALA A 70 -0.99 -8.19 -0.66
C ALA A 70 -1.34 -9.62 -0.27
N ASN A 71 -1.70 -9.78 0.99
CA ASN A 71 -2.23 -11.04 1.46
C ASN A 71 -3.74 -10.88 1.58
N PRO A 72 -4.53 -11.34 0.60
CA PRO A 72 -5.96 -11.04 0.58
C PRO A 72 -6.74 -11.61 1.76
N LEU A 73 -6.16 -12.58 2.46
CA LEU A 73 -6.85 -13.15 3.62
C LEU A 73 -6.87 -12.19 4.80
N ILE A 74 -5.85 -11.34 4.92
CA ILE A 74 -5.71 -10.47 6.09
C ILE A 74 -5.50 -9.01 5.72
N GLU A 75 -5.39 -8.68 4.42
CA GLU A 75 -5.12 -7.32 3.99
C GLU A 75 -6.12 -6.89 2.92
N ASP A 76 -6.47 -5.63 2.96
CA ASP A 76 -7.16 -4.95 1.87
C ASP A 76 -6.16 -4.12 1.11
N TYR A 77 -6.45 -3.87 -0.16
CA TYR A 77 -5.59 -3.01 -0.95
C TYR A 77 -6.41 -2.09 -1.83
N GLU A 78 -5.79 -1.00 -2.19
CA GLU A 78 -6.39 -0.01 -3.08
C GLU A 78 -5.36 0.36 -4.13
N VAL A 79 -5.75 0.31 -5.41
CA VAL A 79 -4.87 0.66 -6.50
C VAL A 79 -5.19 2.07 -6.95
N GLN A 80 -4.15 2.90 -7.06
CA GLN A 80 -4.28 4.26 -7.59
C GLN A 80 -3.37 4.38 -8.81
N LEU A 81 -3.94 4.87 -9.90
CA LEU A 81 -3.15 5.14 -11.09
C LEU A 81 -2.81 6.61 -11.10
N LEU A 82 -1.55 6.91 -11.31
CA LEU A 82 -1.07 8.28 -11.29
C LEU A 82 -0.89 8.77 -12.71
N ASP A 83 -1.22 10.03 -12.94
CA ASP A 83 -1.06 10.62 -14.23
C ASP A 83 0.36 11.10 -14.39
N LEU A 84 1.08 10.50 -15.33
CA LEU A 84 2.46 10.86 -15.59
C LEU A 84 2.62 11.86 -16.71
N SER A 85 1.56 12.26 -17.29
CA SER A 85 1.69 13.21 -18.39
C SER A 85 1.94 14.55 -17.82
N GLY A 86 2.81 14.85 -17.51
CA GLY A 86 2.87 16.05 -16.98
C GLY A 86 3.48 17.08 -16.92
#